data_7d1e03c5c9f2017d945a2acbfa7cb4d6
#
_entry.id   7d1e03c5c9f2017d945a2acbfa7cb4d6
#
_cell.length_a   1.000
_cell.length_b   1.000
_cell.length_c   1.000
_cell.angle_alpha   90.00
_cell.angle_beta   90.00
_cell.angle_gamma   90.00
#
_symmetry.space_group_name_H-M   'P 1'
#
loop_
_entity.id
_entity.type
_entity.pdbx_description
1 polymer ?
#
loop_
_entity_poly.entity_id
_entity_poly.type
_entity_poly.pdbx_seq_one_letter_code
_entity_poly.pdbx_strand_id
1 'polypeptide(L)'
;MISEKIYKKVLGIGGALIVGLLFSIFITLLINSLPTIKKLGFKFLYGKTWDPVFGNFGALPFIIGTILTSVIALVISIPFSLSVSLFVGEYYRDTLMSKILETFIEILAVIPSVIFGLWGLFYLAPIVRTLQLKLSLPPTGVSIFTASLILSIMIIPYAISVSKEVIKLVPIDLKEAAFSFGATHYEVIKKIILPYAKSGVFAGILLSFGRAIGETMAVTMVIGNSNYIPKN
;
A
#
# COMPACT_ATOMS: atom_id res chain seq x y z
N MET A 1 21.27 -37.68 1.64
CA MET A 1 20.08 -38.13 0.90
C MET A 1 18.80 -38.23 1.77
N ILE A 2 18.85 -38.81 2.98
CA ILE A 2 17.70 -38.91 3.90
C ILE A 2 17.23 -37.52 4.39
N SER A 3 18.19 -36.65 4.71
CA SER A 3 17.92 -35.25 5.16
C SER A 3 17.17 -34.41 4.11
N GLU A 4 17.51 -34.52 2.82
CA GLU A 4 16.89 -33.75 1.75
C GLU A 4 15.42 -34.18 1.50
N LYS A 5 15.13 -35.47 1.59
CA LYS A 5 13.74 -35.97 1.45
C LYS A 5 12.86 -35.52 2.62
N ILE A 6 13.42 -35.49 3.84
CA ILE A 6 12.70 -35.01 5.03
C ILE A 6 12.46 -33.50 4.89
N TYR A 7 13.46 -32.74 4.48
CA TYR A 7 13.36 -31.29 4.25
C TYR A 7 12.27 -30.96 3.22
N LYS A 8 12.26 -31.62 2.05
CA LYS A 8 11.21 -31.46 1.03
C LYS A 8 9.81 -31.80 1.55
N LYS A 9 9.69 -32.85 2.37
CA LYS A 9 8.39 -33.21 2.99
C LYS A 9 7.93 -32.13 3.98
N VAL A 10 8.81 -31.63 4.85
CA VAL A 10 8.47 -30.58 5.81
C VAL A 10 8.03 -29.29 5.10
N LEU A 11 8.78 -28.87 4.06
CA LEU A 11 8.37 -27.74 3.24
C LEU A 11 7.03 -27.97 2.53
N GLY A 12 6.80 -29.15 1.99
CA GLY A 12 5.54 -29.49 1.34
C GLY A 12 4.35 -29.47 2.32
N ILE A 13 4.53 -30.01 3.53
CA ILE A 13 3.50 -29.94 4.59
C ILE A 13 3.25 -28.49 5.00
N GLY A 14 4.30 -27.68 5.21
CA GLY A 14 4.18 -26.26 5.54
C GLY A 14 3.40 -25.48 4.45
N GLY A 15 3.75 -25.71 3.18
CA GLY A 15 3.04 -25.12 2.06
C GLY A 15 1.56 -25.56 1.99
N ALA A 16 1.30 -26.83 2.15
CA ALA A 16 -0.07 -27.38 2.17
C ALA A 16 -0.91 -26.81 3.33
N LEU A 17 -0.31 -26.64 4.50
CA LEU A 17 -0.97 -26.01 5.66
C LEU A 17 -1.36 -24.55 5.37
N ILE A 18 -0.45 -23.76 4.79
CA ILE A 18 -0.75 -22.36 4.44
C ILE A 18 -1.89 -22.28 3.44
N VAL A 19 -1.84 -23.07 2.36
CA VAL A 19 -2.92 -23.15 1.36
C VAL A 19 -4.24 -23.60 1.99
N GLY A 20 -4.19 -24.62 2.86
CA GLY A 20 -5.36 -25.11 3.58
C GLY A 20 -5.98 -24.06 4.50
N LEU A 21 -5.17 -23.28 5.21
CA LEU A 21 -5.64 -22.17 6.05
C LEU A 21 -6.28 -21.06 5.22
N LEU A 22 -5.69 -20.65 4.11
CA LEU A 22 -6.26 -19.65 3.21
C LEU A 22 -7.60 -20.11 2.63
N PHE A 23 -7.66 -21.36 2.21
CA PHE A 23 -8.90 -21.95 1.70
C PHE A 23 -9.99 -22.04 2.79
N SER A 24 -9.61 -22.43 4.01
CA SER A 24 -10.52 -22.47 5.16
C SER A 24 -11.09 -21.09 5.48
N ILE A 25 -10.26 -20.04 5.49
CA ILE A 25 -10.71 -18.65 5.67
C ILE A 25 -11.71 -18.26 4.58
N PHE A 26 -11.38 -18.55 3.31
CA PHE A 26 -12.26 -18.25 2.19
C PHE A 26 -13.62 -18.94 2.31
N ILE A 27 -13.63 -20.22 2.61
CA ILE A 27 -14.87 -21.01 2.80
C ILE A 27 -15.70 -20.48 3.97
N THR A 28 -15.05 -20.17 5.10
CA THR A 28 -15.73 -19.60 6.27
C THR A 28 -16.39 -18.27 5.95
N LEU A 29 -15.68 -17.38 5.27
CA LEU A 29 -16.23 -16.10 4.82
C LEU A 29 -17.40 -16.30 3.85
N LEU A 30 -17.26 -17.21 2.89
CA LEU A 30 -18.31 -17.51 1.92
C LEU A 30 -19.59 -18.01 2.61
N ILE A 31 -19.47 -19.01 3.50
CA ILE A 31 -20.61 -19.59 4.22
C ILE A 31 -21.31 -18.52 5.05
N ASN A 32 -20.56 -17.71 5.78
CA ASN A 32 -21.12 -16.63 6.63
C ASN A 32 -21.72 -15.47 5.81
N SER A 33 -21.31 -15.30 4.56
CA SER A 33 -21.89 -14.30 3.65
C SER A 33 -23.18 -14.76 2.97
N LEU A 34 -23.44 -16.07 2.89
CA LEU A 34 -24.62 -16.63 2.21
C LEU A 34 -25.96 -16.04 2.68
N PRO A 35 -26.23 -15.85 3.98
CA PRO A 35 -27.49 -15.24 4.43
C PRO A 35 -27.68 -13.82 3.89
N THR A 36 -26.61 -13.02 3.88
CA THR A 36 -26.63 -11.65 3.34
C THR A 36 -26.85 -11.65 1.83
N ILE A 37 -26.16 -12.51 1.10
CA ILE A 37 -26.31 -12.66 -0.35
C ILE A 37 -27.74 -13.09 -0.71
N LYS A 38 -28.34 -14.03 0.03
CA LYS A 38 -29.72 -14.49 -0.19
C LYS A 38 -30.73 -13.40 0.11
N LYS A 39 -30.52 -12.59 1.16
CA LYS A 39 -31.46 -11.56 1.61
C LYS A 39 -31.39 -10.28 0.78
N LEU A 40 -30.19 -9.80 0.49
CA LEU A 40 -29.95 -8.49 -0.13
C LEU A 40 -29.59 -8.59 -1.62
N GLY A 41 -29.10 -9.73 -2.06
CA GLY A 41 -28.65 -9.95 -3.43
C GLY A 41 -27.58 -8.94 -3.86
N PHE A 42 -27.50 -8.71 -5.16
CA PHE A 42 -26.55 -7.74 -5.73
C PHE A 42 -26.87 -6.27 -5.39
N LYS A 43 -28.08 -5.96 -4.93
CA LYS A 43 -28.46 -4.62 -4.47
C LYS A 43 -27.54 -4.12 -3.34
N PHE A 44 -27.01 -5.02 -2.54
CA PHE A 44 -26.04 -4.70 -1.49
C PHE A 44 -24.82 -3.95 -2.03
N LEU A 45 -24.28 -4.34 -3.17
CA LEU A 45 -23.08 -3.75 -3.75
C LEU A 45 -23.32 -2.31 -4.29
N TYR A 46 -24.52 -2.03 -4.78
CA TYR A 46 -24.88 -0.74 -5.39
C TYR A 46 -25.69 0.17 -4.46
N GLY A 47 -26.09 -0.32 -3.30
CA GLY A 47 -26.82 0.44 -2.30
C GLY A 47 -25.97 1.61 -1.79
N LYS A 48 -26.56 2.82 -1.76
CA LYS A 48 -25.88 4.07 -1.36
C LYS A 48 -26.12 4.41 0.11
N THR A 49 -27.09 3.79 0.76
CA THR A 49 -27.48 4.07 2.14
C THR A 49 -27.10 2.91 3.05
N TRP A 50 -26.49 3.25 4.17
CA TRP A 50 -26.22 2.30 5.25
C TRP A 50 -27.02 2.74 6.47
N ASP A 51 -28.17 2.12 6.68
CA ASP A 51 -29.08 2.42 7.77
C ASP A 51 -29.57 1.13 8.45
N PRO A 52 -28.86 0.68 9.50
CA PRO A 52 -29.21 -0.52 10.23
C PRO A 52 -30.60 -0.45 10.92
N VAL A 53 -31.05 0.77 11.28
CA VAL A 53 -32.33 0.97 11.98
C VAL A 53 -33.50 0.63 11.08
N PHE A 54 -33.44 1.06 9.82
CA PHE A 54 -34.48 0.78 8.81
C PHE A 54 -34.16 -0.47 7.96
N GLY A 55 -33.10 -1.20 8.29
CA GLY A 55 -32.72 -2.43 7.58
C GLY A 55 -32.17 -2.21 6.16
N ASN A 56 -31.73 -1.01 5.82
CA ASN A 56 -31.13 -0.67 4.54
C ASN A 56 -29.61 -0.85 4.62
N PHE A 57 -29.07 -1.79 3.85
CA PHE A 57 -27.63 -2.08 3.83
C PHE A 57 -27.08 -1.92 2.43
N GLY A 58 -26.28 -0.88 2.21
CA GLY A 58 -25.58 -0.60 0.97
C GLY A 58 -24.08 -0.49 1.18
N ALA A 59 -23.30 -1.25 0.42
CA ALA A 59 -21.84 -1.29 0.54
C ALA A 59 -21.12 -0.24 -0.32
N LEU A 60 -21.81 0.44 -1.24
CA LEU A 60 -21.18 1.33 -2.20
C LEU A 60 -20.34 2.45 -1.56
N PRO A 61 -20.76 3.15 -0.47
CA PRO A 61 -19.95 4.17 0.17
C PRO A 61 -18.61 3.63 0.68
N PHE A 62 -18.60 2.42 1.23
CA PHE A 62 -17.40 1.78 1.76
C PHE A 62 -16.46 1.33 0.64
N ILE A 63 -16.99 0.78 -0.46
CA ILE A 63 -16.21 0.39 -1.64
C ILE A 63 -15.53 1.63 -2.26
N ILE A 64 -16.30 2.70 -2.49
CA ILE A 64 -15.76 3.95 -3.03
C ILE A 64 -14.74 4.56 -2.07
N GLY A 65 -15.04 4.59 -0.77
CA GLY A 65 -14.12 5.09 0.25
C GLY A 65 -12.77 4.36 0.22
N THR A 66 -12.79 3.03 0.20
CA THR A 66 -11.56 2.20 0.16
C THR A 66 -10.76 2.43 -1.11
N ILE A 67 -11.41 2.43 -2.27
CA ILE A 67 -10.74 2.66 -3.56
C ILE A 67 -10.14 4.07 -3.60
N LEU A 68 -10.92 5.09 -3.21
CA LEU A 68 -10.49 6.48 -3.27
C LEU A 68 -9.30 6.74 -2.33
N THR A 69 -9.38 6.29 -1.07
CA THR A 69 -8.27 6.44 -0.12
C THR A 69 -7.01 5.73 -0.59
N SER A 70 -7.15 4.50 -1.11
CA SER A 70 -6.01 3.71 -1.60
C SER A 70 -5.38 4.32 -2.85
N VAL A 71 -6.17 4.81 -3.79
CA VAL A 71 -5.66 5.46 -5.01
C VAL A 71 -4.96 6.77 -4.68
N ILE A 72 -5.55 7.63 -3.83
CA ILE A 72 -4.91 8.87 -3.40
C ILE A 72 -3.59 8.58 -2.68
N ALA A 73 -3.59 7.61 -1.75
CA ALA A 73 -2.39 7.20 -1.05
C ALA A 73 -1.30 6.72 -2.01
N LEU A 74 -1.67 5.95 -3.02
CA LEU A 74 -0.74 5.46 -4.03
C LEU A 74 -0.15 6.60 -4.86
N VAL A 75 -1.00 7.53 -5.34
CA VAL A 75 -0.54 8.70 -6.11
C VAL A 75 0.45 9.54 -5.32
N ILE A 76 0.22 9.73 -4.02
CA ILE A 76 1.14 10.44 -3.13
C ILE A 76 2.44 9.64 -2.92
N SER A 77 2.35 8.33 -2.70
CA SER A 77 3.50 7.49 -2.34
C SER A 77 4.46 7.21 -3.50
N ILE A 78 3.96 7.12 -4.75
CA ILE A 78 4.77 6.76 -5.93
C ILE A 78 6.00 7.65 -6.12
N PRO A 79 5.88 9.00 -6.17
CA PRO A 79 7.03 9.87 -6.41
C PRO A 79 8.08 9.74 -5.30
N PHE A 80 7.67 9.64 -4.04
CA PHE A 80 8.59 9.44 -2.92
C PHE A 80 9.27 8.07 -2.98
N SER A 81 8.50 7.02 -3.20
CA SER A 81 9.03 5.66 -3.28
C SER A 81 10.03 5.50 -4.42
N LEU A 82 9.70 6.03 -5.61
CA LEU A 82 10.58 5.95 -6.77
C LEU A 82 11.86 6.74 -6.55
N SER A 83 11.77 7.96 -6.01
CA SER A 83 12.93 8.81 -5.72
C SER A 83 13.87 8.14 -4.72
N VAL A 84 13.34 7.60 -3.63
CA VAL A 84 14.15 6.91 -2.61
C VAL A 84 14.71 5.60 -3.16
N SER A 85 13.96 4.85 -3.96
CA SER A 85 14.45 3.61 -4.59
C SER A 85 15.62 3.88 -5.55
N LEU A 86 15.55 4.95 -6.34
CA LEU A 86 16.66 5.38 -7.21
C LEU A 86 17.85 5.88 -6.39
N PHE A 87 17.60 6.64 -5.34
CA PHE A 87 18.65 7.14 -4.46
C PHE A 87 19.45 5.99 -3.82
N VAL A 88 18.74 5.03 -3.24
CA VAL A 88 19.35 3.90 -2.53
C VAL A 88 19.86 2.82 -3.50
N GLY A 89 19.13 2.56 -4.59
CA GLY A 89 19.45 1.49 -5.54
C GLY A 89 20.50 1.85 -6.58
N GLU A 90 20.66 3.15 -6.89
CA GLU A 90 21.55 3.63 -7.96
C GLU A 90 22.56 4.67 -7.48
N TYR A 91 22.13 5.86 -7.03
CA TYR A 91 23.02 6.99 -6.74
C TYR A 91 23.99 6.74 -5.58
N TYR A 92 23.50 6.17 -4.50
CA TYR A 92 24.27 5.93 -3.27
C TYR A 92 24.33 4.44 -2.92
N ARG A 93 24.34 3.61 -3.96
CA ARG A 93 24.44 2.17 -3.80
C ARG A 93 25.63 1.79 -2.90
N ASP A 94 25.37 0.92 -1.92
CA ASP A 94 26.36 0.35 -0.98
C ASP A 94 27.08 1.37 -0.07
N THR A 95 26.61 2.62 -0.01
CA THR A 95 27.14 3.66 0.89
C THR A 95 26.53 3.56 2.29
N LEU A 96 27.17 4.21 3.27
CA LEU A 96 26.61 4.32 4.63
C LEU A 96 25.25 5.00 4.65
N MET A 97 25.05 6.04 3.82
CA MET A 97 23.79 6.77 3.70
C MET A 97 22.67 5.87 3.21
N SER A 98 22.95 5.03 2.21
CA SER A 98 21.99 4.03 1.72
C SER A 98 21.58 3.05 2.82
N LYS A 99 22.55 2.51 3.58
CA LYS A 99 22.28 1.58 4.69
C LYS A 99 21.42 2.22 5.79
N ILE A 100 21.69 3.48 6.14
CA ILE A 100 20.90 4.21 7.13
C ILE A 100 19.46 4.36 6.63
N LEU A 101 19.26 4.81 5.39
CA LEU A 101 17.92 4.96 4.80
C LEU A 101 17.19 3.61 4.71
N GLU A 102 17.86 2.54 4.31
CA GLU A 102 17.29 1.19 4.29
C GLU A 102 16.80 0.77 5.68
N THR A 103 17.61 1.01 6.72
CA THR A 103 17.21 0.72 8.10
C THR A 103 15.96 1.53 8.51
N PHE A 104 15.88 2.82 8.17
CA PHE A 104 14.69 3.62 8.45
C PHE A 104 13.45 3.09 7.73
N ILE A 105 13.58 2.68 6.46
CA ILE A 105 12.50 2.10 5.67
C ILE A 105 12.01 0.79 6.30
N GLU A 106 12.93 -0.06 6.73
CA GLU A 106 12.63 -1.32 7.41
C GLU A 106 11.91 -1.08 8.75
N ILE A 107 12.36 -0.13 9.56
CA ILE A 107 11.69 0.25 10.81
C ILE A 107 10.26 0.71 10.53
N LEU A 108 10.06 1.58 9.52
CA LEU A 108 8.72 2.05 9.14
C LEU A 108 7.80 0.88 8.71
N ALA A 109 8.34 -0.13 8.03
CA ALA A 109 7.57 -1.30 7.60
C ALA A 109 7.08 -2.17 8.76
N VAL A 110 7.81 -2.18 9.89
CA VAL A 110 7.52 -3.02 11.07
C VAL A 110 6.54 -2.34 12.03
N ILE A 111 6.37 -1.02 11.96
CA ILE A 111 5.45 -0.29 12.86
C ILE A 111 4.02 -0.84 12.69
N PRO A 112 3.35 -1.27 13.79
CA PRO A 112 1.96 -1.70 13.74
C PRO A 112 1.02 -0.60 13.20
N SER A 113 0.07 -0.96 12.34
CA SER A 113 -0.85 -0.01 11.71
C SER A 113 -1.68 0.81 12.70
N VAL A 114 -2.00 0.23 13.86
CA VAL A 114 -2.72 0.93 14.95
C VAL A 114 -1.92 2.15 15.45
N ILE A 115 -0.59 2.06 15.52
CA ILE A 115 0.27 3.18 15.94
C ILE A 115 0.19 4.32 14.92
N PHE A 116 0.22 4.01 13.62
CA PHE A 116 0.00 5.01 12.57
C PHE A 116 -1.38 5.64 12.67
N GLY A 117 -2.43 4.85 12.97
CA GLY A 117 -3.78 5.34 13.17
C GLY A 117 -3.89 6.31 14.36
N LEU A 118 -3.30 5.95 15.50
CA LEU A 118 -3.26 6.81 16.70
C LEU A 118 -2.46 8.09 16.44
N TRP A 119 -1.25 7.96 15.85
CA TRP A 119 -0.45 9.12 15.48
C TRP A 119 -1.21 10.04 14.51
N GLY A 120 -1.91 9.45 13.55
CA GLY A 120 -2.72 10.19 12.61
C GLY A 120 -3.89 10.93 13.26
N LEU A 121 -4.56 10.28 14.20
CA LEU A 121 -5.68 10.89 14.93
C LEU A 121 -5.23 12.05 15.83
N PHE A 122 -4.14 11.86 16.58
CA PHE A 122 -3.73 12.85 17.57
C PHE A 122 -2.83 13.97 17.02
N TYR A 123 -2.08 13.70 15.95
CA TYR A 123 -1.12 14.67 15.40
C TYR A 123 -1.51 15.15 13.99
N LEU A 124 -1.80 14.23 13.06
CA LEU A 124 -2.06 14.62 11.68
C LEU A 124 -3.45 15.24 11.50
N ALA A 125 -4.47 14.69 12.14
CA ALA A 125 -5.85 15.20 12.02
C ALA A 125 -5.98 16.66 12.52
N PRO A 126 -5.38 17.10 13.65
CA PRO A 126 -5.32 18.51 14.04
C PRO A 126 -4.62 19.40 13.02
N ILE A 127 -3.53 18.93 12.41
CA ILE A 127 -2.81 19.69 11.37
C ILE A 127 -3.71 19.86 10.14
N VAL A 128 -4.35 18.78 9.67
CA VAL A 128 -5.28 18.81 8.54
C VAL A 128 -6.47 19.71 8.84
N ARG A 129 -7.01 19.67 10.07
CA ARG A 129 -8.08 20.57 10.52
C ARG A 129 -7.69 22.04 10.39
N THR A 130 -6.47 22.40 10.79
CA THR A 130 -5.96 23.77 10.66
C THR A 130 -5.84 24.18 9.19
N LEU A 131 -5.39 23.26 8.34
CA LEU A 131 -5.34 23.48 6.89
C LEU A 131 -6.73 23.67 6.29
N GLN A 132 -7.70 22.84 6.68
CA GLN A 132 -9.11 22.96 6.25
C GLN A 132 -9.70 24.32 6.62
N LEU A 133 -9.44 24.82 7.84
CA LEU A 133 -9.87 26.17 8.27
C LEU A 133 -9.31 27.27 7.35
N LYS A 134 -8.01 27.21 7.02
CA LYS A 134 -7.40 28.18 6.11
C LYS A 134 -7.95 28.13 4.69
N LEU A 135 -8.44 26.98 4.26
CA LEU A 135 -9.04 26.77 2.93
C LEU A 135 -10.57 26.97 2.93
N SER A 136 -11.17 27.43 4.04
CA SER A 136 -12.62 27.59 4.21
C SER A 136 -13.40 26.28 3.98
N LEU A 137 -12.79 25.14 4.29
CA LEU A 137 -13.42 23.82 4.23
C LEU A 137 -13.94 23.41 5.61
N PRO A 138 -14.90 22.46 5.70
CA PRO A 138 -15.37 21.93 6.98
C PRO A 138 -14.22 21.35 7.83
N PRO A 139 -13.95 21.90 9.04
CA PRO A 139 -12.76 21.57 9.82
C PRO A 139 -12.93 20.30 10.66
N THR A 140 -13.16 19.18 10.02
CA THR A 140 -13.33 17.88 10.69
C THR A 140 -12.03 17.26 11.16
N GLY A 141 -10.94 17.55 10.46
CA GLY A 141 -9.62 16.95 10.69
C GLY A 141 -9.54 15.49 10.23
N VAL A 142 -10.50 14.67 10.67
CA VAL A 142 -10.66 13.29 10.21
C VAL A 142 -11.38 13.30 8.85
N SER A 143 -10.79 12.66 7.85
CA SER A 143 -11.31 12.70 6.48
C SER A 143 -10.63 11.65 5.59
N ILE A 144 -11.17 11.44 4.40
CA ILE A 144 -10.54 10.63 3.34
C ILE A 144 -9.11 11.12 3.06
N PHE A 145 -8.89 12.44 3.04
CA PHE A 145 -7.57 13.02 2.81
C PHE A 145 -6.58 12.66 3.92
N THR A 146 -6.97 12.80 5.19
CA THR A 146 -6.13 12.41 6.35
C THR A 146 -5.82 10.92 6.32
N ALA A 147 -6.80 10.08 6.04
CA ALA A 147 -6.62 8.64 5.88
C ALA A 147 -5.64 8.30 4.75
N SER A 148 -5.77 8.98 3.60
CA SER A 148 -4.88 8.78 2.45
C SER A 148 -3.43 9.20 2.74
N LEU A 149 -3.21 10.27 3.51
CA LEU A 149 -1.87 10.71 3.92
C LEU A 149 -1.19 9.67 4.81
N ILE A 150 -1.88 9.15 5.82
CA ILE A 150 -1.34 8.10 6.69
C ILE A 150 -1.05 6.84 5.89
N LEU A 151 -2.00 6.44 5.06
CA LEU A 151 -1.87 5.26 4.24
C LEU A 151 -0.70 5.40 3.25
N SER A 152 -0.46 6.60 2.69
CA SER A 152 0.68 6.84 1.81
C SER A 152 2.02 6.61 2.52
N ILE A 153 2.17 7.09 3.78
CA ILE A 153 3.37 6.86 4.58
C ILE A 153 3.58 5.37 4.85
N MET A 154 2.50 4.65 5.16
CA MET A 154 2.57 3.22 5.48
C MET A 154 2.95 2.34 4.28
N ILE A 155 2.55 2.72 3.06
CA ILE A 155 2.81 1.90 1.87
C ILE A 155 4.15 2.20 1.19
N ILE A 156 4.78 3.35 1.47
CA ILE A 156 6.10 3.75 0.93
C ILE A 156 7.15 2.66 1.11
N PRO A 157 7.36 2.05 2.30
CA PRO A 157 8.37 1.03 2.50
C PRO A 157 8.22 -0.18 1.57
N TYR A 158 7.00 -0.60 1.29
CA TYR A 158 6.72 -1.76 0.43
C TYR A 158 7.09 -1.48 -1.03
N ALA A 159 6.75 -0.30 -1.53
CA ALA A 159 7.13 0.11 -2.89
C ALA A 159 8.66 0.24 -3.02
N ILE A 160 9.34 0.82 -2.02
CA ILE A 160 10.79 0.99 -2.02
C ILE A 160 11.49 -0.37 -1.99
N SER A 161 11.07 -1.28 -1.10
CA SER A 161 11.73 -2.57 -0.92
C SER A 161 11.83 -3.38 -2.20
N VAL A 162 10.74 -3.44 -2.98
CA VAL A 162 10.75 -4.17 -4.26
C VAL A 162 11.47 -3.36 -5.34
N SER A 163 11.19 -2.06 -5.44
CA SER A 163 11.75 -1.22 -6.52
C SER A 163 13.27 -1.09 -6.42
N LYS A 164 13.82 -0.90 -5.22
CA LYS A 164 15.28 -0.78 -5.03
C LYS A 164 16.03 -2.04 -5.46
N GLU A 165 15.49 -3.22 -5.13
CA GLU A 165 16.13 -4.49 -5.49
C GLU A 165 16.18 -4.67 -7.01
N VAL A 166 15.09 -4.37 -7.71
CA VAL A 166 15.07 -4.49 -9.18
C VAL A 166 15.97 -3.44 -9.85
N ILE A 167 16.08 -2.23 -9.29
CA ILE A 167 17.02 -1.21 -9.76
C ILE A 167 18.47 -1.69 -9.58
N LYS A 168 18.79 -2.33 -8.46
CA LYS A 168 20.12 -2.91 -8.21
C LYS A 168 20.49 -4.03 -9.18
N LEU A 169 19.50 -4.74 -9.74
CA LEU A 169 19.72 -5.85 -10.69
C LEU A 169 20.06 -5.39 -12.11
N VAL A 170 19.97 -4.10 -12.42
CA VAL A 170 20.35 -3.58 -13.75
C VAL A 170 21.84 -3.81 -13.98
N PRO A 171 22.25 -4.55 -15.06
CA PRO A 171 23.65 -4.87 -15.33
C PRO A 171 24.54 -3.63 -15.42
N ILE A 172 25.71 -3.71 -14.78
CA ILE A 172 26.67 -2.61 -14.76
C ILE A 172 27.17 -2.29 -16.17
N ASP A 173 27.39 -3.32 -16.98
CA ASP A 173 27.88 -3.21 -18.36
C ASP A 173 27.01 -2.29 -19.22
N LEU A 174 25.68 -2.34 -19.04
CA LEU A 174 24.76 -1.48 -19.78
C LEU A 174 24.91 0.00 -19.38
N LYS A 175 25.21 0.25 -18.11
CA LYS A 175 25.43 1.62 -17.60
C LYS A 175 26.78 2.16 -18.07
N GLU A 176 27.85 1.34 -17.97
CA GLU A 176 29.19 1.70 -18.41
C GLU A 176 29.23 1.95 -19.92
N ALA A 177 28.58 1.12 -20.72
CA ALA A 177 28.44 1.35 -22.15
C ALA A 177 27.80 2.69 -22.46
N ALA A 178 26.73 3.05 -21.77
CA ALA A 178 26.07 4.34 -21.97
C ALA A 178 26.95 5.52 -21.56
N PHE A 179 27.67 5.42 -20.45
CA PHE A 179 28.62 6.44 -20.02
C PHE A 179 29.78 6.59 -21.01
N SER A 180 30.24 5.49 -21.62
CA SER A 180 31.29 5.52 -22.65
C SER A 180 30.85 6.27 -23.91
N PHE A 181 29.54 6.31 -24.22
CA PHE A 181 28.94 7.13 -25.27
C PHE A 181 28.64 8.58 -24.83
N GLY A 182 29.08 8.99 -23.63
CA GLY A 182 28.89 10.36 -23.13
C GLY A 182 27.51 10.64 -22.53
N ALA A 183 26.72 9.61 -22.20
CA ALA A 183 25.42 9.79 -21.56
C ALA A 183 25.61 10.37 -20.13
N THR A 184 24.73 11.28 -19.74
CA THR A 184 24.65 11.79 -18.38
C THR A 184 23.98 10.80 -17.45
N HIS A 185 24.19 10.91 -16.14
CA HIS A 185 23.51 10.06 -15.12
C HIS A 185 21.99 10.09 -15.28
N TYR A 186 21.42 11.25 -15.56
CA TYR A 186 19.97 11.37 -15.80
C TYR A 186 19.51 10.57 -17.02
N GLU A 187 20.28 10.59 -18.10
CA GLU A 187 19.96 9.81 -19.29
C GLU A 187 20.06 8.31 -19.06
N VAL A 188 21.08 7.86 -18.34
CA VAL A 188 21.22 6.44 -17.93
C VAL A 188 20.02 6.00 -17.10
N ILE A 189 19.60 6.80 -16.11
CA ILE A 189 18.43 6.48 -15.31
C ILE A 189 17.18 6.40 -16.18
N LYS A 190 16.93 7.42 -17.01
CA LYS A 190 15.70 7.54 -17.79
C LYS A 190 15.60 6.53 -18.93
N LYS A 191 16.73 6.27 -19.61
CA LYS A 191 16.76 5.48 -20.86
C LYS A 191 17.17 4.01 -20.65
N ILE A 192 17.84 3.68 -19.53
CA ILE A 192 18.34 2.33 -19.26
C ILE A 192 17.73 1.76 -17.98
N ILE A 193 17.95 2.41 -16.83
CA ILE A 193 17.59 1.84 -15.54
C ILE A 193 16.07 1.71 -15.40
N LEU A 194 15.33 2.79 -15.58
CA LEU A 194 13.87 2.78 -15.42
C LEU A 194 13.16 1.87 -16.45
N PRO A 195 13.53 1.86 -17.75
CA PRO A 195 12.94 0.92 -18.70
C PRO A 195 13.26 -0.54 -18.39
N TYR A 196 14.48 -0.84 -17.93
CA TYR A 196 14.86 -2.19 -17.53
C TYR A 196 14.12 -2.65 -16.28
N ALA A 197 14.06 -1.81 -15.26
CA ALA A 197 13.43 -2.08 -13.96
C ALA A 197 11.91 -1.92 -13.96
N LYS A 198 11.27 -1.45 -15.04
CA LYS A 198 9.86 -1.04 -15.07
C LYS A 198 8.88 -2.10 -14.54
N SER A 199 9.08 -3.37 -14.90
CA SER A 199 8.20 -4.47 -14.48
C SER A 199 8.27 -4.70 -12.97
N GLY A 200 9.47 -4.63 -12.39
CA GLY A 200 9.66 -4.80 -10.96
C GLY A 200 9.21 -3.58 -10.16
N VAL A 201 9.45 -2.37 -10.66
CA VAL A 201 8.91 -1.14 -10.06
C VAL A 201 7.38 -1.18 -10.06
N PHE A 202 6.77 -1.60 -11.16
CA PHE A 202 5.32 -1.77 -11.24
C PHE A 202 4.80 -2.84 -10.27
N ALA A 203 5.52 -3.96 -10.13
CA ALA A 203 5.19 -4.98 -9.14
C ALA A 203 5.25 -4.44 -7.70
N GLY A 204 6.25 -3.60 -7.37
CA GLY A 204 6.34 -2.91 -6.08
C GLY A 204 5.16 -1.96 -5.83
N ILE A 205 4.73 -1.23 -6.85
CA ILE A 205 3.55 -0.36 -6.80
C ILE A 205 2.28 -1.19 -6.58
N LEU A 206 2.10 -2.31 -7.29
CA LEU A 206 0.95 -3.20 -7.10
C LEU A 206 0.92 -3.83 -5.71
N LEU A 207 2.06 -4.24 -5.17
CA LEU A 207 2.17 -4.76 -3.82
C LEU A 207 1.73 -3.70 -2.79
N SER A 208 2.19 -2.46 -2.96
CA SER A 208 1.80 -1.32 -2.12
C SER A 208 0.30 -1.02 -2.23
N PHE A 209 -0.27 -1.12 -3.43
CA PHE A 209 -1.71 -0.96 -3.64
C PHE A 209 -2.52 -2.05 -2.94
N GLY A 210 -2.08 -3.31 -3.05
CA GLY A 210 -2.69 -4.43 -2.32
C GLY A 210 -2.67 -4.22 -0.81
N ARG A 211 -1.54 -3.71 -0.28
CA ARG A 211 -1.39 -3.33 1.13
C ARG A 211 -2.34 -2.19 1.50
N ALA A 212 -2.49 -1.18 0.64
CA ALA A 212 -3.38 -0.04 0.87
C ALA A 212 -4.85 -0.47 0.94
N ILE A 213 -5.32 -1.30 0.02
CA ILE A 213 -6.72 -1.79 0.01
C ILE A 213 -7.00 -2.67 1.24
N GLY A 214 -6.02 -3.45 1.70
CA GLY A 214 -6.17 -4.33 2.85
C GLY A 214 -6.04 -3.63 4.22
N GLU A 215 -5.69 -2.33 4.26
CA GLU A 215 -5.55 -1.62 5.52
C GLU A 215 -6.91 -1.25 6.12
N THR A 216 -7.13 -1.70 7.34
CA THR A 216 -8.39 -1.48 8.06
C THR A 216 -8.22 -0.62 9.30
N MET A 217 -7.23 -0.95 10.15
CA MET A 217 -7.11 -0.38 11.49
C MET A 217 -6.73 1.11 11.49
N ALA A 218 -5.69 1.48 10.74
CA ALA A 218 -5.26 2.87 10.68
C ALA A 218 -6.31 3.75 10.01
N VAL A 219 -6.92 3.27 8.94
CA VAL A 219 -7.92 4.02 8.17
C VAL A 219 -9.18 4.26 8.98
N THR A 220 -9.74 3.26 9.68
CA THR A 220 -10.94 3.44 10.50
C THR A 220 -10.79 4.49 11.59
N MET A 221 -9.60 4.70 12.13
CA MET A 221 -9.35 5.70 13.16
C MET A 221 -9.43 7.14 12.65
N VAL A 222 -9.14 7.37 11.37
CA VAL A 222 -8.91 8.73 10.82
C VAL A 222 -9.80 9.10 9.64
N ILE A 223 -10.63 8.17 9.12
CA ILE A 223 -11.50 8.43 7.97
C ILE A 223 -12.78 9.20 8.33
N GLY A 224 -13.20 9.17 9.62
CA GLY A 224 -14.32 9.96 10.12
C GLY A 224 -15.68 9.24 10.13
N ASN A 225 -15.75 7.94 9.87
CA ASN A 225 -16.94 7.07 10.03
C ASN A 225 -18.25 7.59 9.39
N SER A 226 -18.18 8.34 8.31
CA SER A 226 -19.39 8.76 7.60
C SER A 226 -19.81 7.69 6.58
N ASN A 227 -21.07 7.23 6.69
CA ASN A 227 -21.62 6.13 5.91
C ASN A 227 -22.32 6.59 4.63
N TYR A 228 -21.98 7.78 4.11
CA TYR A 228 -22.55 8.33 2.88
C TYR A 228 -21.46 8.85 1.95
N ILE A 229 -21.75 8.83 0.66
CA ILE A 229 -20.88 9.41 -0.35
C ILE A 229 -21.05 10.94 -0.28
N PRO A 230 -19.97 11.72 -0.06
CA PRO A 230 -20.07 13.18 -0.05
C PRO A 230 -20.59 13.67 -1.42
N LYS A 231 -21.55 14.59 -1.37
CA LYS A 231 -22.18 15.15 -2.57
C LYS A 231 -21.48 16.43 -3.06
N ASN A 232 -20.27 16.69 -2.74
CA ASN A 232 -19.41 17.77 -3.29
C ASN A 232 -18.10 17.79 -2.51
#